data_430c8113fe228d7999b0fd9878cb14fc
#
_entry.id   430c8113fe228d7999b0fd9878cb14fc
#
_cell.length_a   1.000
_cell.length_b   1.000
_cell.length_c   1.000
_cell.angle_alpha   90.00
_cell.angle_beta   90.00
_cell.angle_gamma   90.00
#
_symmetry.space_group_name_H-M   'P 1'
#
loop_
_entity.id
_entity.type
_entity.pdbx_description
1 polymer ?
#
loop_
_entity_poly.entity_id
_entity_poly.type
_entity_poly.pdbx_seq_one_letter_code
_entity_poly.pdbx_strand_id
1 'polypeptide(L)'
;MICTTHTIDIPAGQLYAQHWHIDSSQAPIILLHDSLGSVALWRDFPEKLAQTTQRSVIAYDRLGFGQSSPHPDQLQPDFVLTEATNAFAAVLDYFQLQQFVVFGHSVGGGMAVGCAAAYPERCEGLIIESAQAFNETQTLEGIRLAQKSFQEPAQWQRLEKYHADQTAWVLSAWIDTWLSDAFADWHLDATAQQVQSPSLILHGEYDEYGSLAHPQRFAQHIQHSQVKILAGCHHVPHREQTAEVLQHIQAFCHNLQAVQG
;
A
#
# COMPACT_ATOMS: atom_id res chain seq x y z
N MET A 1 14.26 17.05 -9.74
CA MET A 1 13.78 16.14 -8.69
C MET A 1 14.98 15.57 -7.94
N ILE A 2 14.94 15.49 -6.62
CA ILE A 2 15.99 14.95 -5.75
C ILE A 2 15.38 13.78 -4.98
N CYS A 3 16.08 12.63 -4.97
CA CYS A 3 15.71 11.51 -4.11
C CYS A 3 16.63 11.49 -2.89
N THR A 4 16.06 11.47 -1.69
CA THR A 4 16.77 11.41 -0.42
C THR A 4 16.33 10.21 0.40
N THR A 5 17.26 9.68 1.20
CA THR A 5 17.00 8.56 2.12
C THR A 5 16.89 9.09 3.54
N HIS A 6 15.97 8.53 4.31
CA HIS A 6 15.67 8.93 5.67
C HIS A 6 15.57 7.72 6.59
N THR A 7 15.93 7.93 7.85
CA THR A 7 15.70 7.00 8.95
C THR A 7 14.77 7.67 9.95
N ILE A 8 13.66 7.03 10.26
CA ILE A 8 12.62 7.59 11.13
C ILE A 8 12.56 6.77 12.40
N ASP A 9 12.84 7.38 13.54
CA ASP A 9 12.78 6.71 14.83
C ASP A 9 11.32 6.49 15.26
N ILE A 10 11.01 5.26 15.69
CA ILE A 10 9.75 4.86 16.29
C ILE A 10 10.01 4.07 17.58
N PRO A 11 9.04 3.93 18.49
CA PRO A 11 9.26 3.20 19.75
C PRO A 11 9.78 1.76 19.57
N ALA A 12 9.43 1.10 18.47
CA ALA A 12 9.81 -0.28 18.17
C ALA A 12 11.11 -0.42 17.34
N GLY A 13 11.77 0.69 16.97
CA GLY A 13 12.98 0.66 16.15
C GLY A 13 13.06 1.83 15.17
N GLN A 14 13.48 1.57 13.96
CA GLN A 14 13.66 2.57 12.91
C GLN A 14 12.99 2.15 11.62
N LEU A 15 12.35 3.09 10.93
CA LEU A 15 11.82 2.91 9.58
C LEU A 15 12.80 3.51 8.57
N TYR A 16 13.02 2.77 7.49
CA TYR A 16 13.70 3.27 6.30
C TYR A 16 12.68 3.94 5.38
N ALA A 17 12.99 5.14 4.86
CA ALA A 17 12.14 5.82 3.91
C ALA A 17 12.94 6.48 2.79
N GLN A 18 12.32 6.61 1.63
CA GLN A 18 12.81 7.42 0.52
C GLN A 18 11.81 8.51 0.17
N HIS A 19 12.34 9.69 -0.16
CA HIS A 19 11.57 10.86 -0.55
C HIS A 19 12.03 11.37 -1.91
N TRP A 20 11.18 11.27 -2.92
CA TRP A 20 11.34 11.88 -4.25
C TRP A 20 10.72 13.27 -4.21
N HIS A 21 11.58 14.26 -3.99
CA HIS A 21 11.16 15.64 -3.78
C HIS A 21 10.90 16.36 -5.11
N ILE A 22 9.72 16.96 -5.19
CA ILE A 22 9.31 17.95 -6.20
C ILE A 22 9.06 19.27 -5.47
N ASP A 23 9.59 20.38 -5.99
CA ASP A 23 9.29 21.72 -5.48
C ASP A 23 7.86 22.11 -5.88
N SER A 24 6.90 21.76 -5.02
CA SER A 24 5.47 21.91 -5.26
C SER A 24 4.75 22.15 -3.93
N SER A 25 3.71 22.98 -3.95
CA SER A 25 2.81 23.19 -2.81
C SER A 25 1.74 22.09 -2.66
N GLN A 26 1.71 21.12 -3.56
CA GLN A 26 0.75 20.02 -3.54
C GLN A 26 1.09 19.03 -2.42
N ALA A 27 0.06 18.47 -1.78
CA ALA A 27 0.23 17.40 -0.81
C ALA A 27 0.99 16.21 -1.42
N PRO A 28 2.01 15.65 -0.73
CA PRO A 28 2.78 14.53 -1.22
C PRO A 28 1.93 13.25 -1.30
N ILE A 29 2.38 12.29 -2.13
CA ILE A 29 1.81 10.94 -2.18
C ILE A 29 2.66 10.02 -1.31
N ILE A 30 2.03 9.34 -0.34
CA ILE A 30 2.68 8.35 0.53
C ILE A 30 2.35 6.95 0.02
N LEU A 31 3.36 6.12 -0.22
CA LEU A 31 3.23 4.76 -0.74
C LEU A 31 3.32 3.72 0.39
N LEU A 32 2.33 2.83 0.42
CA LEU A 32 2.26 1.67 1.31
C LEU A 32 2.41 0.38 0.49
N HIS A 33 3.49 -0.36 0.74
CA HIS A 33 3.86 -1.55 -0.03
C HIS A 33 3.02 -2.78 0.33
N ASP A 34 3.06 -3.79 -0.54
CA ASP A 34 2.39 -5.09 -0.40
C ASP A 34 2.96 -5.97 0.72
N SER A 35 2.41 -7.20 0.85
CA SER A 35 2.77 -8.16 1.91
C SER A 35 4.23 -8.64 1.88
N LEU A 36 4.87 -8.62 0.71
CA LEU A 36 6.28 -8.98 0.52
C LEU A 36 7.10 -7.79 0.01
N GLY A 37 6.50 -6.60 0.06
CA GLY A 37 7.03 -5.40 -0.52
C GLY A 37 8.10 -4.71 0.32
N SER A 38 8.74 -3.75 -0.32
CA SER A 38 9.65 -2.79 0.27
C SER A 38 9.76 -1.56 -0.64
N VAL A 39 10.39 -0.49 -0.15
CA VAL A 39 10.71 0.69 -0.96
C VAL A 39 11.43 0.30 -2.26
N ALA A 40 12.42 -0.59 -2.16
CA ALA A 40 13.19 -1.05 -3.32
C ALA A 40 12.33 -1.80 -4.36
N LEU A 41 11.23 -2.42 -3.93
CA LEU A 41 10.34 -3.17 -4.81
C LEU A 41 9.38 -2.27 -5.61
N TRP A 42 9.20 -1.02 -5.27
CA TRP A 42 8.52 -0.04 -6.14
C TRP A 42 9.31 0.30 -7.40
N ARG A 43 10.63 0.00 -7.42
CA ARG A 43 11.57 0.27 -8.53
C ARG A 43 11.56 1.76 -8.93
N ASP A 44 11.30 2.05 -10.22
CA ASP A 44 11.25 3.40 -10.78
C ASP A 44 9.84 4.05 -10.72
N PHE A 45 8.86 3.31 -10.20
CA PHE A 45 7.47 3.80 -10.13
C PHE A 45 7.33 5.09 -9.29
N PRO A 46 7.94 5.23 -8.10
CA PRO A 46 7.82 6.46 -7.29
C PRO A 46 8.37 7.69 -8.01
N GLU A 47 9.48 7.53 -8.75
CA GLU A 47 10.06 8.60 -9.55
C GLU A 47 9.12 9.03 -10.68
N LYS A 48 8.60 8.06 -11.44
CA LYS A 48 7.63 8.31 -12.51
C LYS A 48 6.35 8.95 -12.00
N LEU A 49 5.87 8.48 -10.84
CA LEU A 49 4.68 9.02 -10.19
C LEU A 49 4.89 10.49 -9.80
N ALA A 50 6.02 10.82 -9.18
CA ALA A 50 6.35 12.19 -8.81
C ALA A 50 6.42 13.10 -10.05
N GLN A 51 7.08 12.66 -11.12
CA GLN A 51 7.18 13.40 -12.37
C GLN A 51 5.82 13.62 -13.03
N THR A 52 4.96 12.59 -13.03
CA THR A 52 3.66 12.63 -13.71
C THR A 52 2.67 13.51 -12.95
N THR A 53 2.63 13.42 -11.61
CA THR A 53 1.67 14.14 -10.78
C THR A 53 2.15 15.51 -10.32
N GLN A 54 3.45 15.81 -10.48
CA GLN A 54 4.09 17.01 -9.94
C GLN A 54 3.89 17.14 -8.41
N ARG A 55 3.83 15.99 -7.71
CA ARG A 55 3.77 15.88 -6.26
C ARG A 55 5.02 15.15 -5.76
N SER A 56 5.52 15.53 -4.60
CA SER A 56 6.54 14.72 -3.92
C SER A 56 5.97 13.34 -3.61
N VAL A 57 6.83 12.31 -3.64
CA VAL A 57 6.45 10.94 -3.28
C VAL A 57 7.32 10.48 -2.12
N ILE A 58 6.70 9.87 -1.13
CA ILE A 58 7.37 9.27 0.03
C ILE A 58 7.00 7.79 0.05
N ALA A 59 7.99 6.92 0.13
CA ALA A 59 7.78 5.49 0.37
C ALA A 59 8.61 5.07 1.59
N TYR A 60 8.08 4.18 2.39
CA TYR A 60 8.82 3.64 3.54
C TYR A 60 8.66 2.12 3.63
N ASP A 61 9.68 1.49 4.18
CA ASP A 61 9.63 0.09 4.58
C ASP A 61 8.91 0.01 5.92
N ARG A 62 7.81 -0.77 5.98
CA ARG A 62 7.14 -1.05 7.26
C ARG A 62 8.10 -1.77 8.21
N LEU A 63 7.85 -1.67 9.52
CA LEU A 63 8.65 -2.39 10.52
C LEU A 63 8.66 -3.89 10.22
N GLY A 64 9.83 -4.51 10.23
CA GLY A 64 10.04 -5.91 9.83
C GLY A 64 10.28 -6.12 8.34
N PHE A 65 10.23 -5.08 7.50
CA PHE A 65 10.40 -5.16 6.06
C PHE A 65 11.61 -4.36 5.57
N GLY A 66 12.16 -4.80 4.44
CA GLY A 66 13.19 -4.07 3.72
C GLY A 66 14.40 -3.72 4.58
N GLN A 67 14.68 -2.44 4.70
CA GLN A 67 15.79 -1.87 5.48
C GLN A 67 15.35 -1.28 6.84
N SER A 68 14.06 -1.41 7.19
CA SER A 68 13.56 -1.06 8.52
C SER A 68 14.04 -2.06 9.58
N SER A 69 13.99 -1.64 10.84
CA SER A 69 14.33 -2.54 11.97
C SER A 69 13.45 -3.79 11.97
N PRO A 70 13.96 -4.92 12.49
CA PRO A 70 13.18 -6.13 12.67
C PRO A 70 11.92 -5.87 13.50
N HIS A 71 10.82 -6.51 13.12
CA HIS A 71 9.62 -6.47 13.94
C HIS A 71 9.81 -7.36 15.19
N PRO A 72 9.49 -6.87 16.41
CA PRO A 72 9.76 -7.61 17.64
C PRO A 72 8.86 -8.86 17.82
N ASP A 73 7.67 -8.85 17.22
CA ASP A 73 6.63 -9.85 17.41
C ASP A 73 6.06 -10.35 16.08
N GLN A 74 5.10 -11.27 16.15
CA GLN A 74 4.26 -11.62 15.02
C GLN A 74 3.17 -10.55 14.79
N LEU A 75 2.69 -10.41 13.54
CA LEU A 75 1.60 -9.50 13.23
C LEU A 75 0.32 -9.92 13.97
N GLN A 76 -0.35 -8.94 14.56
CA GLN A 76 -1.66 -9.13 15.16
C GLN A 76 -2.76 -9.02 14.09
N PRO A 77 -3.97 -9.56 14.31
CA PRO A 77 -5.05 -9.52 13.32
C PRO A 77 -5.49 -8.11 12.90
N ASP A 78 -5.21 -7.09 13.70
CA ASP A 78 -5.53 -5.69 13.44
C ASP A 78 -4.40 -4.90 12.75
N PHE A 79 -3.31 -5.57 12.35
CA PHE A 79 -2.09 -4.95 11.80
C PHE A 79 -2.36 -4.02 10.61
N VAL A 80 -3.39 -4.30 9.82
CA VAL A 80 -3.77 -3.46 8.66
C VAL A 80 -4.23 -2.08 9.14
N LEU A 81 -4.99 -2.02 10.22
CA LEU A 81 -5.54 -0.75 10.73
C LEU A 81 -4.58 -0.02 11.66
N THR A 82 -3.79 -0.76 12.43
CA THR A 82 -2.81 -0.18 13.36
C THR A 82 -1.63 0.49 12.65
N GLU A 83 -1.40 0.20 11.37
CA GLU A 83 -0.43 0.92 10.53
C GLU A 83 -0.67 2.43 10.55
N ALA A 84 -1.94 2.87 10.49
CA ALA A 84 -2.32 4.28 10.48
C ALA A 84 -1.85 5.06 11.72
N THR A 85 -1.86 4.42 12.89
CA THR A 85 -1.53 5.06 14.17
C THR A 85 -0.09 4.80 14.64
N ASN A 86 0.61 3.89 13.97
CA ASN A 86 1.99 3.51 14.28
C ASN A 86 2.98 4.10 13.28
N ALA A 87 3.42 3.31 12.30
CA ALA A 87 4.46 3.73 11.37
C ALA A 87 4.02 4.89 10.48
N PHE A 88 2.79 4.88 9.98
CA PHE A 88 2.27 5.97 9.14
C PHE A 88 2.21 7.30 9.90
N ALA A 89 1.77 7.30 11.17
CA ALA A 89 1.78 8.49 12.02
C ALA A 89 3.19 9.07 12.17
N ALA A 90 4.18 8.20 12.42
CA ALA A 90 5.57 8.62 12.53
C ALA A 90 6.12 9.24 11.24
N VAL A 91 5.73 8.70 10.07
CA VAL A 91 6.06 9.27 8.76
C VAL A 91 5.46 10.66 8.60
N LEU A 92 4.17 10.83 8.94
CA LEU A 92 3.50 12.14 8.90
C LEU A 92 4.21 13.18 9.77
N ASP A 93 4.59 12.79 10.98
CA ASP A 93 5.24 13.67 11.97
C ASP A 93 6.67 14.02 11.54
N TYR A 94 7.44 13.04 11.07
CA TYR A 94 8.82 13.23 10.64
C TYR A 94 8.93 14.23 9.47
N PHE A 95 8.06 14.10 8.46
CA PHE A 95 8.02 14.99 7.31
C PHE A 95 7.15 16.23 7.53
N GLN A 96 6.56 16.41 8.73
CA GLN A 96 5.68 17.53 9.11
C GLN A 96 4.54 17.76 8.12
N LEU A 97 3.96 16.67 7.61
CA LEU A 97 2.90 16.73 6.60
C LEU A 97 1.59 17.16 7.23
N GLN A 98 1.00 18.21 6.72
CA GLN A 98 -0.35 18.66 7.13
C GLN A 98 -1.42 17.95 6.31
N GLN A 99 -1.15 17.71 5.03
CA GLN A 99 -2.02 17.02 4.09
C GLN A 99 -1.22 15.97 3.31
N PHE A 100 -1.89 14.95 2.82
CA PHE A 100 -1.29 13.88 2.03
C PHE A 100 -2.31 13.23 1.09
N VAL A 101 -1.83 12.62 0.03
CA VAL A 101 -2.51 11.57 -0.73
C VAL A 101 -1.88 10.24 -0.31
N VAL A 102 -2.67 9.23 -0.04
CA VAL A 102 -2.15 7.90 0.30
C VAL A 102 -2.42 6.92 -0.83
N PHE A 103 -1.40 6.17 -1.23
CA PHE A 103 -1.48 5.12 -2.23
C PHE A 103 -0.98 3.80 -1.64
N GLY A 104 -1.82 2.79 -1.64
CA GLY A 104 -1.45 1.46 -1.17
C GLY A 104 -1.67 0.36 -2.21
N HIS A 105 -0.71 -0.56 -2.30
CA HIS A 105 -0.80 -1.75 -3.13
C HIS A 105 -1.06 -2.98 -2.28
N SER A 106 -2.01 -3.85 -2.70
CA SER A 106 -2.36 -5.11 -2.03
C SER A 106 -2.74 -4.85 -0.56
N VAL A 107 -2.14 -5.52 0.44
CA VAL A 107 -2.38 -5.23 1.85
C VAL A 107 -2.11 -3.76 2.21
N GLY A 108 -1.13 -3.13 1.56
CA GLY A 108 -0.88 -1.69 1.68
C GLY A 108 -2.07 -0.84 1.25
N GLY A 109 -2.89 -1.32 0.31
CA GLY A 109 -4.15 -0.67 -0.07
C GLY A 109 -5.19 -0.73 1.05
N GLY A 110 -5.29 -1.84 1.76
CA GLY A 110 -6.09 -1.94 2.98
C GLY A 110 -5.60 -1.01 4.09
N MET A 111 -4.28 -0.91 4.27
CA MET A 111 -3.66 0.05 5.19
C MET A 111 -3.95 1.50 4.78
N ALA A 112 -3.92 1.80 3.48
CA ALA A 112 -4.26 3.12 2.96
C ALA A 112 -5.71 3.51 3.27
N VAL A 113 -6.66 2.56 3.21
CA VAL A 113 -8.05 2.76 3.67
C VAL A 113 -8.07 3.12 5.15
N GLY A 114 -7.31 2.39 5.99
CA GLY A 114 -7.16 2.70 7.41
C GLY A 114 -6.58 4.09 7.67
N CYS A 115 -5.54 4.49 6.92
CA CYS A 115 -4.94 5.81 7.01
C CYS A 115 -5.91 6.93 6.61
N ALA A 116 -6.63 6.76 5.51
CA ALA A 116 -7.61 7.75 5.05
C ALA A 116 -8.78 7.92 6.05
N ALA A 117 -9.23 6.81 6.65
CA ALA A 117 -10.28 6.84 7.69
C ALA A 117 -9.80 7.48 9.00
N ALA A 118 -8.54 7.24 9.41
CA ALA A 118 -7.97 7.78 10.64
C ALA A 118 -7.66 9.29 10.56
N TYR A 119 -7.39 9.80 9.35
CA TYR A 119 -7.01 11.21 9.14
C TYR A 119 -7.88 11.91 8.09
N PRO A 120 -9.23 11.96 8.26
CA PRO A 120 -10.16 12.45 7.24
C PRO A 120 -9.88 13.89 6.82
N GLU A 121 -9.47 14.76 7.76
CA GLU A 121 -9.17 16.18 7.50
C GLU A 121 -7.81 16.42 6.82
N ARG A 122 -6.92 15.40 6.83
CA ARG A 122 -5.56 15.49 6.28
C ARG A 122 -5.40 14.70 4.99
N CYS A 123 -6.26 13.71 4.74
CA CYS A 123 -6.21 12.88 3.54
C CYS A 123 -6.94 13.57 2.37
N GLU A 124 -6.19 14.15 1.43
CA GLU A 124 -6.74 14.76 0.22
C GLU A 124 -7.28 13.74 -0.78
N GLY A 125 -6.71 12.55 -0.80
CA GLY A 125 -7.10 11.50 -1.73
C GLY A 125 -6.56 10.13 -1.35
N LEU A 126 -7.33 9.10 -1.66
CA LEU A 126 -6.98 7.70 -1.44
C LEU A 126 -6.85 6.97 -2.78
N ILE A 127 -5.75 6.23 -2.96
CA ILE A 127 -5.54 5.37 -4.12
C ILE A 127 -5.33 3.95 -3.62
N ILE A 128 -6.21 3.05 -4.05
CA ILE A 128 -6.20 1.63 -3.68
C ILE A 128 -5.85 0.84 -4.94
N GLU A 129 -4.78 0.06 -4.91
CA GLU A 129 -4.38 -0.80 -6.02
C GLU A 129 -4.38 -2.26 -5.60
N SER A 130 -5.17 -3.10 -6.28
CA SER A 130 -5.23 -4.57 -6.10
C SER A 130 -5.38 -5.01 -4.63
N ALA A 131 -6.14 -4.26 -3.83
CA ALA A 131 -6.28 -4.54 -2.41
C ALA A 131 -7.45 -5.48 -2.11
N GLN A 132 -7.28 -6.27 -1.06
CA GLN A 132 -8.34 -7.09 -0.50
C GLN A 132 -9.21 -6.24 0.44
N ALA A 133 -10.53 -6.29 0.25
CA ALA A 133 -11.53 -5.68 1.13
C ALA A 133 -12.00 -6.64 2.23
N PHE A 134 -11.79 -7.93 2.04
CA PHE A 134 -12.17 -9.03 2.93
C PHE A 134 -11.33 -10.27 2.61
N ASN A 135 -11.41 -11.27 3.47
CA ASN A 135 -10.76 -12.55 3.22
C ASN A 135 -11.66 -13.44 2.36
N GLU A 136 -11.16 -13.94 1.22
CA GLU A 136 -11.91 -14.83 0.32
C GLU A 136 -11.10 -16.06 -0.07
N THR A 137 -11.80 -17.07 -0.59
CA THR A 137 -11.20 -18.36 -0.98
C THR A 137 -10.10 -18.18 -2.03
N GLN A 138 -10.29 -17.33 -3.04
CA GLN A 138 -9.30 -17.06 -4.09
C GLN A 138 -8.00 -16.53 -3.50
N THR A 139 -8.09 -15.55 -2.58
CA THR A 139 -6.92 -15.00 -1.87
C THR A 139 -6.17 -16.09 -1.11
N LEU A 140 -6.90 -16.91 -0.33
CA LEU A 140 -6.29 -17.99 0.45
C LEU A 140 -5.64 -19.06 -0.43
N GLU A 141 -6.25 -19.41 -1.57
CA GLU A 141 -5.66 -20.35 -2.54
C GLU A 141 -4.37 -19.77 -3.16
N GLY A 142 -4.38 -18.50 -3.56
CA GLY A 142 -3.21 -17.80 -4.07
C GLY A 142 -2.05 -17.81 -3.03
N ILE A 143 -2.35 -17.54 -1.77
CA ILE A 143 -1.36 -17.57 -0.68
C ILE A 143 -0.81 -18.99 -0.47
N ARG A 144 -1.64 -20.03 -0.49
CA ARG A 144 -1.17 -21.43 -0.38
C ARG A 144 -0.28 -21.85 -1.55
N LEU A 145 -0.58 -21.36 -2.77
CA LEU A 145 0.29 -21.59 -3.94
C LEU A 145 1.63 -20.87 -3.77
N ALA A 146 1.61 -19.62 -3.32
CA ALA A 146 2.83 -18.87 -3.03
C ALA A 146 3.66 -19.55 -1.93
N GLN A 147 3.05 -20.03 -0.84
CA GLN A 147 3.71 -20.77 0.23
C GLN A 147 4.50 -21.97 -0.31
N LYS A 148 3.91 -22.71 -1.25
CA LYS A 148 4.61 -23.83 -1.92
C LYS A 148 5.75 -23.34 -2.80
N SER A 149 5.53 -22.25 -3.56
CA SER A 149 6.55 -21.68 -4.44
C SER A 149 7.78 -21.19 -3.68
N PHE A 150 7.62 -20.61 -2.49
CA PHE A 150 8.73 -20.15 -1.66
C PHE A 150 9.54 -21.27 -1.00
N GLN A 151 9.14 -22.54 -1.14
CA GLN A 151 9.99 -23.68 -0.81
C GLN A 151 11.13 -23.88 -1.82
N GLU A 152 10.99 -23.29 -3.03
CA GLU A 152 12.03 -23.31 -4.06
C GLU A 152 13.14 -22.31 -3.69
N PRO A 153 14.43 -22.73 -3.64
CA PRO A 153 15.53 -21.86 -3.24
C PRO A 153 15.65 -20.57 -4.07
N ALA A 154 15.32 -20.64 -5.36
CA ALA A 154 15.38 -19.47 -6.24
C ALA A 154 14.35 -18.40 -5.87
N GLN A 155 13.16 -18.76 -5.40
CA GLN A 155 12.13 -17.81 -4.95
C GLN A 155 12.52 -17.19 -3.61
N TRP A 156 13.02 -18.01 -2.68
CA TRP A 156 13.57 -17.53 -1.41
C TRP A 156 14.67 -16.49 -1.64
N GLN A 157 15.70 -16.83 -2.43
CA GLN A 157 16.82 -15.93 -2.73
C GLN A 157 16.42 -14.61 -3.38
N ARG A 158 15.32 -14.61 -4.18
CA ARG A 158 14.78 -13.38 -4.75
C ARG A 158 14.21 -12.45 -3.68
N LEU A 159 13.51 -12.99 -2.70
CA LEU A 159 12.94 -12.22 -1.60
C LEU A 159 14.02 -11.75 -0.62
N GLU A 160 14.99 -12.62 -0.32
CA GLU A 160 16.12 -12.35 0.56
C GLU A 160 16.96 -11.13 0.12
N LYS A 161 17.05 -10.84 -1.17
CA LYS A 161 17.70 -9.63 -1.69
C LYS A 161 17.11 -8.33 -1.14
N TYR A 162 15.85 -8.34 -0.74
CA TYR A 162 15.12 -7.16 -0.29
C TYR A 162 14.94 -7.11 1.23
N HIS A 163 14.97 -8.26 1.90
CA HIS A 163 14.66 -8.37 3.33
C HIS A 163 15.78 -8.96 4.16
N ALA A 164 16.85 -9.46 3.52
CA ALA A 164 18.02 -10.06 4.20
C ALA A 164 17.59 -11.08 5.27
N ASP A 165 18.08 -10.92 6.50
CA ASP A 165 17.79 -11.82 7.63
C ASP A 165 16.30 -11.81 8.06
N GLN A 166 15.52 -10.84 7.63
CA GLN A 166 14.09 -10.72 7.94
C GLN A 166 13.18 -11.57 7.03
N THR A 167 13.74 -12.19 5.97
CA THR A 167 12.97 -12.90 4.94
C THR A 167 12.03 -13.96 5.51
N ALA A 168 12.48 -14.74 6.47
CA ALA A 168 11.66 -15.76 7.13
C ALA A 168 10.45 -15.13 7.85
N TRP A 169 10.71 -14.04 8.58
CA TRP A 169 9.66 -13.31 9.27
C TRP A 169 8.65 -12.70 8.30
N VAL A 170 9.10 -12.06 7.21
CA VAL A 170 8.25 -11.46 6.17
C VAL A 170 7.30 -12.48 5.55
N LEU A 171 7.79 -13.68 5.23
CA LEU A 171 6.95 -14.77 4.71
C LEU A 171 5.94 -15.25 5.74
N SER A 172 6.36 -15.46 7.00
CA SER A 172 5.48 -15.86 8.09
C SER A 172 4.43 -14.80 8.39
N ALA A 173 4.82 -13.52 8.44
CA ALA A 173 3.93 -12.40 8.65
C ALA A 173 2.79 -12.33 7.61
N TRP A 174 3.07 -12.68 6.37
CA TRP A 174 2.04 -12.78 5.35
C TRP A 174 1.24 -14.08 5.46
N ILE A 175 1.91 -15.23 5.32
CA ILE A 175 1.28 -16.53 5.14
C ILE A 175 0.50 -16.93 6.40
N ASP A 176 1.16 -16.88 7.57
CA ASP A 176 0.58 -17.38 8.81
C ASP A 176 -0.56 -16.49 9.30
N THR A 177 -0.48 -15.17 9.06
CA THR A 177 -1.56 -14.25 9.42
C THR A 177 -2.80 -14.48 8.54
N TRP A 178 -2.64 -14.47 7.22
CA TRP A 178 -3.77 -14.60 6.30
C TRP A 178 -4.44 -15.98 6.35
N LEU A 179 -3.68 -17.04 6.62
CA LEU A 179 -4.21 -18.41 6.72
C LEU A 179 -4.70 -18.76 8.14
N SER A 180 -4.60 -17.84 9.11
CA SER A 180 -5.06 -18.08 10.49
C SER A 180 -6.57 -18.01 10.63
N ASP A 181 -7.12 -18.77 11.58
CA ASP A 181 -8.53 -18.68 11.95
C ASP A 181 -8.92 -17.28 12.45
N ALA A 182 -7.99 -16.58 13.11
CA ALA A 182 -8.20 -15.22 13.60
C ALA A 182 -8.42 -14.20 12.48
N PHE A 183 -7.98 -14.50 11.25
CA PHE A 183 -8.14 -13.63 10.08
C PHE A 183 -9.25 -14.10 9.14
N ALA A 184 -9.97 -15.18 9.46
CA ALA A 184 -10.97 -15.79 8.58
C ALA A 184 -12.12 -14.83 8.23
N ASP A 185 -12.62 -14.09 9.21
CA ASP A 185 -13.73 -13.13 9.06
C ASP A 185 -13.26 -11.69 8.86
N TRP A 186 -11.98 -11.49 8.53
CA TRP A 186 -11.43 -10.17 8.34
C TRP A 186 -12.06 -9.44 7.14
N HIS A 187 -12.46 -8.18 7.36
CA HIS A 187 -12.96 -7.28 6.33
C HIS A 187 -12.77 -5.80 6.72
N LEU A 188 -12.86 -4.91 5.74
CA LEU A 188 -12.63 -3.46 5.90
C LEU A 188 -13.91 -2.60 5.79
N ASP A 189 -15.10 -3.18 5.77
CA ASP A 189 -16.35 -2.46 5.50
C ASP A 189 -16.56 -1.24 6.40
N ALA A 190 -16.46 -1.44 7.71
CA ALA A 190 -16.67 -0.38 8.69
C ALA A 190 -15.64 0.75 8.57
N THR A 191 -14.39 0.41 8.24
CA THR A 191 -13.32 1.39 8.03
C THR A 191 -13.51 2.13 6.71
N ALA A 192 -13.85 1.41 5.63
CA ALA A 192 -14.10 2.00 4.32
C ALA A 192 -15.27 3.02 4.35
N GLN A 193 -16.30 2.79 5.17
CA GLN A 193 -17.42 3.74 5.38
C GLN A 193 -16.99 5.06 6.05
N GLN A 194 -15.84 5.07 6.74
CA GLN A 194 -15.31 6.27 7.40
C GLN A 194 -14.43 7.13 6.47
N VAL A 195 -14.09 6.62 5.28
CA VAL A 195 -13.30 7.36 4.30
C VAL A 195 -14.11 8.49 3.72
N GLN A 196 -13.63 9.73 3.89
CA GLN A 196 -14.28 10.95 3.40
C GLN A 196 -13.62 11.50 2.13
N SER A 197 -12.33 11.19 1.93
CA SER A 197 -11.58 11.67 0.77
C SER A 197 -12.04 11.04 -0.54
N PRO A 198 -11.97 11.77 -1.67
CA PRO A 198 -12.07 11.17 -2.98
C PRO A 198 -11.14 9.97 -3.12
N SER A 199 -11.59 8.91 -3.79
CA SER A 199 -10.85 7.65 -3.85
C SER A 199 -10.79 7.09 -5.27
N LEU A 200 -9.60 6.61 -5.67
CA LEU A 200 -9.37 5.89 -6.91
C LEU A 200 -9.05 4.42 -6.58
N ILE A 201 -9.83 3.51 -7.14
CA ILE A 201 -9.66 2.08 -6.94
C ILE A 201 -9.21 1.46 -8.27
N LEU A 202 -7.98 0.96 -8.31
CA LEU A 202 -7.36 0.29 -9.45
C LEU A 202 -7.30 -1.22 -9.19
N HIS A 203 -7.68 -2.05 -10.15
CA HIS A 203 -7.64 -3.50 -9.98
C HIS A 203 -7.39 -4.20 -11.31
N GLY A 204 -6.52 -5.21 -11.32
CA GLY A 204 -6.26 -6.02 -12.50
C GLY A 204 -7.41 -6.99 -12.79
N GLU A 205 -7.80 -7.12 -14.06
CA GLU A 205 -8.88 -8.04 -14.48
C GLU A 205 -8.58 -9.49 -14.10
N TYR A 206 -7.30 -9.88 -14.11
CA TYR A 206 -6.84 -11.26 -13.85
C TYR A 206 -6.01 -11.35 -12.57
N ASP A 207 -6.32 -10.52 -11.57
CA ASP A 207 -5.63 -10.56 -10.28
C ASP A 207 -5.78 -11.93 -9.63
N GLU A 208 -4.65 -12.60 -9.40
CA GLU A 208 -4.61 -13.96 -8.84
C GLU A 208 -4.83 -14.00 -7.33
N TYR A 209 -4.74 -12.86 -6.64
CA TYR A 209 -4.91 -12.74 -5.19
C TYR A 209 -6.21 -12.08 -4.78
N GLY A 210 -7.01 -11.60 -5.72
CA GLY A 210 -8.27 -10.94 -5.38
C GLY A 210 -9.24 -10.87 -6.55
N SER A 211 -10.49 -11.32 -6.33
CA SER A 211 -11.53 -11.21 -7.33
C SER A 211 -12.02 -9.77 -7.51
N LEU A 212 -12.78 -9.53 -8.58
CA LEU A 212 -13.43 -8.24 -8.82
C LEU A 212 -14.45 -7.85 -7.73
N ALA A 213 -14.77 -8.75 -6.79
CA ALA A 213 -15.60 -8.44 -5.63
C ALA A 213 -14.92 -7.43 -4.70
N HIS A 214 -13.57 -7.41 -4.64
CA HIS A 214 -12.84 -6.45 -3.79
C HIS A 214 -13.02 -5.00 -4.22
N PRO A 215 -12.70 -4.59 -5.46
CA PRO A 215 -12.92 -3.21 -5.89
C PRO A 215 -14.39 -2.81 -5.85
N GLN A 216 -15.33 -3.74 -6.13
CA GLN A 216 -16.75 -3.49 -6.00
C GLN A 216 -17.16 -3.25 -4.55
N ARG A 217 -16.64 -4.02 -3.59
CA ARG A 217 -16.94 -3.87 -2.17
C ARG A 217 -16.40 -2.55 -1.61
N PHE A 218 -15.19 -2.14 -1.98
CA PHE A 218 -14.69 -0.81 -1.65
C PHE A 218 -15.61 0.30 -2.20
N ALA A 219 -16.03 0.19 -3.47
CA ALA A 219 -16.91 1.17 -4.09
C ALA A 219 -18.31 1.23 -3.46
N GLN A 220 -18.79 0.14 -2.86
CA GLN A 220 -20.05 0.13 -2.12
C GLN A 220 -19.96 0.88 -0.78
N HIS A 221 -18.78 0.90 -0.16
CA HIS A 221 -18.59 1.48 1.17
C HIS A 221 -17.93 2.88 1.14
N ILE A 222 -17.13 3.20 0.13
CA ILE A 222 -16.48 4.50 -0.04
C ILE A 222 -17.33 5.39 -0.95
N GLN A 223 -17.96 6.41 -0.39
CA GLN A 223 -18.96 7.23 -1.05
C GLN A 223 -18.44 7.96 -2.31
N HIS A 224 -17.20 8.46 -2.28
CA HIS A 224 -16.60 9.25 -3.36
C HIS A 224 -15.50 8.47 -4.07
N SER A 225 -15.84 7.29 -4.61
CA SER A 225 -14.89 6.40 -5.25
C SER A 225 -15.09 6.26 -6.75
N GLN A 226 -13.98 6.06 -7.47
CA GLN A 226 -13.93 5.72 -8.89
C GLN A 226 -13.21 4.38 -9.03
N VAL A 227 -13.83 3.42 -9.72
CA VAL A 227 -13.23 2.12 -10.00
C VAL A 227 -12.70 2.07 -11.42
N LYS A 228 -11.48 1.55 -11.60
CA LYS A 228 -10.84 1.26 -12.87
C LYS A 228 -10.35 -0.19 -12.86
N ILE A 229 -10.95 -1.02 -13.70
CA ILE A 229 -10.49 -2.38 -13.95
C ILE A 229 -9.55 -2.34 -15.14
N LEU A 230 -8.33 -2.78 -14.93
CA LEU A 230 -7.26 -2.78 -15.94
C LEU A 230 -7.31 -4.09 -16.73
N ALA A 231 -7.68 -4.01 -17.99
CA ALA A 231 -7.86 -5.17 -18.84
C ALA A 231 -6.53 -5.91 -19.08
N GLY A 232 -6.56 -7.24 -18.97
CA GLY A 232 -5.37 -8.08 -19.16
C GLY A 232 -4.28 -7.93 -18.08
N CYS A 233 -4.56 -7.22 -17.00
CA CYS A 233 -3.63 -6.97 -15.91
C CYS A 233 -3.84 -7.94 -14.75
N HIS A 234 -2.76 -8.31 -14.06
CA HIS A 234 -2.76 -9.17 -12.88
C HIS A 234 -2.61 -8.33 -11.59
N HIS A 235 -1.94 -8.90 -10.57
CA HIS A 235 -1.90 -8.33 -9.21
C HIS A 235 -1.06 -7.06 -9.06
N VAL A 236 -0.13 -6.74 -9.99
CA VAL A 236 0.82 -5.65 -9.83
C VAL A 236 0.69 -4.60 -10.95
N PRO A 237 -0.44 -3.87 -11.05
CA PRO A 237 -0.73 -2.94 -12.13
C PRO A 237 0.34 -1.87 -12.35
N HIS A 238 0.87 -1.27 -11.27
CA HIS A 238 1.91 -0.25 -11.36
C HIS A 238 3.21 -0.73 -12.06
N ARG A 239 3.42 -2.05 -12.18
CA ARG A 239 4.53 -2.65 -12.94
C ARG A 239 4.12 -3.17 -14.30
N GLU A 240 2.94 -3.78 -14.38
CA GLU A 240 2.46 -4.44 -15.59
C GLU A 240 1.96 -3.44 -16.63
N GLN A 241 1.28 -2.41 -16.18
CA GLN A 241 0.66 -1.37 -17.00
C GLN A 241 0.98 0.04 -16.47
N THR A 242 2.26 0.29 -16.17
CA THR A 242 2.74 1.53 -15.53
C THR A 242 2.15 2.80 -16.16
N ALA A 243 2.13 2.89 -17.50
CA ALA A 243 1.68 4.10 -18.21
C ALA A 243 0.18 4.35 -17.98
N GLU A 244 -0.66 3.33 -18.02
CA GLU A 244 -2.10 3.43 -17.81
C GLU A 244 -2.42 3.77 -16.35
N VAL A 245 -1.74 3.13 -15.40
CA VAL A 245 -1.86 3.45 -13.97
C VAL A 245 -1.49 4.90 -13.70
N LEU A 246 -0.37 5.38 -14.22
CA LEU A 246 0.05 6.78 -14.07
C LEU A 246 -0.94 7.76 -14.71
N GLN A 247 -1.54 7.43 -15.85
CA GLN A 247 -2.55 8.26 -16.48
C GLN A 247 -3.81 8.39 -15.60
N HIS A 248 -4.28 7.29 -15.01
CA HIS A 248 -5.42 7.33 -14.09
C HIS A 248 -5.12 8.14 -12.84
N ILE A 249 -3.92 7.96 -12.25
CA ILE A 249 -3.51 8.70 -11.06
C ILE A 249 -3.36 10.20 -11.37
N GLN A 250 -2.78 10.55 -12.52
CA GLN A 250 -2.64 11.96 -12.94
C GLN A 250 -4.01 12.64 -13.06
N ALA A 251 -4.96 11.99 -13.75
CA ALA A 251 -6.32 12.51 -13.89
C ALA A 251 -7.01 12.65 -12.53
N PHE A 252 -6.83 11.68 -11.64
CA PHE A 252 -7.37 11.72 -10.28
C PHE A 252 -6.79 12.89 -9.49
N CYS A 253 -5.45 13.03 -9.45
CA CYS A 253 -4.79 14.12 -8.73
C CYS A 253 -5.15 15.52 -9.28
N HIS A 254 -5.37 15.65 -10.58
CA HIS A 254 -5.82 16.89 -11.19
C HIS A 254 -7.23 17.29 -10.69
N ASN A 255 -8.13 16.31 -10.54
CA ASN A 255 -9.48 16.55 -10.03
C ASN A 255 -9.48 16.95 -8.54
N LEU A 256 -8.52 16.47 -7.72
CA LEU A 256 -8.39 16.91 -6.32
C LEU A 256 -8.13 18.41 -6.21
N GLN A 257 -7.39 18.99 -7.16
CA GLN A 257 -7.09 20.43 -7.17
C GLN A 257 -8.33 21.28 -7.52
N ALA A 258 -9.19 20.77 -8.40
CA ALA A 258 -10.39 21.50 -8.85
C ALA A 258 -11.48 21.64 -7.77
N VAL A 259 -11.43 20.82 -6.71
CA VAL A 259 -12.41 20.85 -5.60
C VAL A 259 -12.00 21.85 -4.51
N GLN A 260 -10.71 22.25 -4.46
CA GLN A 260 -10.16 23.15 -3.44
C GLN A 260 -10.12 24.62 -3.88
N GLY A 261 -10.39 24.96 -5.14
CA GLY A 261 -10.43 26.30 -5.74
C GLY A 261 -11.84 26.75 -6.01
#